data_ac0bf2c54bc24e4a2b5b91224192e45b
#
_entry.id   ac0bf2c54bc24e4a2b5b91224192e45b
#
_cell.length_a   1.000
_cell.length_b   1.000
_cell.length_c   1.000
_cell.angle_alpha   90.00
_cell.angle_beta   90.00
_cell.angle_gamma   90.00
#
_symmetry.space_group_name_H-M   'P 1'
#
loop_
_entity.id
_entity.type
_entity.pdbx_description
1 polymer ?
#
loop_
_entity_poly.entity_id
_entity_poly.type
_entity_poly.pdbx_seq_one_letter_code
_entity_poly.pdbx_strand_id
1 'polypeptide(L)'
;MITLQNPFLKATISTLGAEMHSLTLIESGQEIIWHGDKTFWTGHSPILFPLVGGAWNGTLRHEGKEYKLPKHGFVRKRQWDIVEQRPDCVTLAIENLPEDLENFPWPFRLEVTYSLQQRKVQVDFHVKNLSASSTMWFQIGGHPSIMLPTPLRAEHKPDSPGHNAFTLATRPTSPELQPAGYLRLEGAPHSLLRASTQGCTEPQRFPIPWSKDAATSQALATNHHFNALIPLTIDAFANEALIFDQQQVTAIQVLDANEQCLARVSSSAPAWLVWAPTNQPSPFICCEPWYGLPDKQGFHGNWQDRPHVQHAAPNSTWRGGFTIEL
;
A
#
# COMPACT_ATOMS: atom_id res chain seq x y z
N MET A 1 -11.48 -3.32 19.91
CA MET A 1 -10.30 -2.43 19.74
C MET A 1 -9.25 -2.80 20.73
N ILE A 2 -8.01 -2.97 20.28
CA ILE A 2 -6.83 -3.31 21.08
C ILE A 2 -5.94 -2.07 21.11
N THR A 3 -5.42 -1.72 22.29
CA THR A 3 -4.47 -0.62 22.43
C THR A 3 -3.09 -1.18 22.70
N LEU A 4 -2.11 -0.78 21.91
CA LEU A 4 -0.69 -0.99 22.14
C LEU A 4 -0.04 0.34 22.52
N GLN A 5 0.94 0.31 23.39
CA GLN A 5 1.67 1.50 23.80
C GLN A 5 3.08 1.18 24.24
N ASN A 6 4.01 2.04 23.82
CA ASN A 6 5.37 2.13 24.37
C ASN A 6 5.65 3.59 24.79
N PRO A 7 6.84 3.98 25.23
CA PRO A 7 7.10 5.39 25.61
C PRO A 7 6.92 6.42 24.48
N PHE A 8 6.94 6.01 23.22
CA PHE A 8 6.94 6.91 22.06
C PHE A 8 5.62 6.89 21.28
N LEU A 9 4.99 5.72 21.20
CA LEU A 9 3.87 5.47 20.31
C LEU A 9 2.68 4.86 21.06
N LYS A 10 1.48 5.25 20.62
CA LYS A 10 0.24 4.58 20.97
C LYS A 10 -0.48 4.19 19.68
N ALA A 11 -0.87 2.91 19.55
CA ALA A 11 -1.61 2.40 18.41
C ALA A 11 -2.92 1.75 18.85
N THR A 12 -3.96 1.85 18.03
CA THR A 12 -5.19 1.10 18.22
C THR A 12 -5.45 0.20 17.02
N ILE A 13 -5.71 -1.09 17.28
CA ILE A 13 -5.96 -2.10 16.28
C ILE A 13 -7.37 -2.66 16.46
N SER A 14 -8.14 -2.73 15.37
CA SER A 14 -9.44 -3.38 15.33
C SER A 14 -9.28 -4.88 15.15
N THR A 15 -10.07 -5.67 15.86
CA THR A 15 -10.19 -7.11 15.57
C THR A 15 -11.02 -7.39 14.30
N LEU A 16 -11.80 -6.41 13.82
CA LEU A 16 -12.37 -6.46 12.48
C LEU A 16 -11.29 -6.11 11.46
N GLY A 17 -10.93 -7.06 10.62
CA GLY A 17 -9.91 -6.90 9.57
C GLY A 17 -8.48 -6.89 10.06
N ALA A 18 -8.21 -7.05 11.37
CA ALA A 18 -6.91 -6.81 12.00
C ALA A 18 -6.34 -5.42 11.62
N GLU A 19 -7.19 -4.43 11.44
CA GLU A 19 -6.86 -3.13 10.87
C GLU A 19 -6.34 -2.15 11.94
N MET A 20 -5.22 -1.50 11.70
CA MET A 20 -4.74 -0.40 12.55
C MET A 20 -5.54 0.86 12.25
N HIS A 21 -6.26 1.37 13.26
CA HIS A 21 -7.16 2.53 13.14
C HIS A 21 -6.52 3.84 13.59
N SER A 22 -5.49 3.78 14.43
CA SER A 22 -4.79 4.97 14.95
C SER A 22 -3.34 4.63 15.24
N LEU A 23 -2.48 5.60 15.01
CA LEU A 23 -1.07 5.60 15.42
C LEU A 23 -0.72 7.02 15.85
N THR A 24 -0.57 7.23 17.15
CA THR A 24 -0.28 8.55 17.73
C THR A 24 1.16 8.62 18.20
N LEU A 25 1.89 9.67 17.84
CA LEU A 25 3.16 10.04 18.43
C LEU A 25 2.91 10.70 19.79
N ILE A 26 3.33 10.07 20.90
CA ILE A 26 2.96 10.50 22.27
C ILE A 26 3.49 11.89 22.60
N GLU A 27 4.72 12.18 22.19
CA GLU A 27 5.39 13.45 22.47
C GLU A 27 4.60 14.69 21.99
N SER A 28 4.02 14.61 20.78
CA SER A 28 3.29 15.73 20.18
C SER A 28 1.74 15.56 20.22
N GLY A 29 1.27 14.35 20.50
CA GLY A 29 -0.15 13.99 20.34
C GLY A 29 -0.60 13.90 18.88
N GLN A 30 0.33 13.92 17.92
CA GLN A 30 0.05 13.89 16.49
C GLN A 30 -0.50 12.52 16.07
N GLU A 31 -1.67 12.50 15.42
CA GLU A 31 -2.21 11.32 14.76
C GLU A 31 -1.56 11.16 13.38
N ILE A 32 -1.08 9.95 13.10
CA ILE A 32 -0.36 9.62 11.88
C ILE A 32 -1.24 8.88 10.87
N ILE A 33 -2.12 7.99 11.35
CA ILE A 33 -3.01 7.21 10.50
C ILE A 33 -4.32 7.96 10.29
N TRP A 34 -4.83 7.92 9.07
CA TRP A 34 -6.14 8.48 8.72
C TRP A 34 -7.26 7.85 9.57
N HIS A 35 -8.18 8.68 10.06
CA HIS A 35 -9.21 8.28 11.02
C HIS A 35 -10.52 7.74 10.39
N GLY A 36 -10.55 7.52 9.06
CA GLY A 36 -11.67 6.84 8.40
C GLY A 36 -12.94 7.66 8.20
N ASP A 37 -12.85 8.98 8.02
CA ASP A 37 -14.02 9.81 7.71
C ASP A 37 -14.64 9.40 6.36
N LYS A 38 -15.94 9.03 6.41
CA LYS A 38 -16.72 8.58 5.25
C LYS A 38 -16.79 9.57 4.09
N THR A 39 -16.53 10.85 4.36
CA THR A 39 -16.48 11.91 3.34
C THR A 39 -15.39 11.62 2.30
N PHE A 40 -14.28 11.00 2.75
CA PHE A 40 -13.14 10.68 1.91
C PHE A 40 -13.02 9.16 1.70
N TRP A 41 -12.79 8.42 2.77
CA TRP A 41 -12.59 6.98 2.74
C TRP A 41 -12.73 6.39 4.15
N THR A 42 -13.50 5.31 4.27
CA THR A 42 -13.83 4.67 5.56
C THR A 42 -12.76 3.73 6.10
N GLY A 43 -11.77 3.35 5.29
CA GLY A 43 -10.63 2.54 5.75
C GLY A 43 -9.59 3.39 6.47
N HIS A 44 -8.65 2.71 7.14
CA HIS A 44 -7.55 3.34 7.88
C HIS A 44 -6.21 2.75 7.43
N SER A 45 -5.99 1.46 7.69
CA SER A 45 -4.80 0.71 7.29
C SER A 45 -5.14 -0.78 7.09
N PRO A 46 -6.06 -1.13 6.17
CA PRO A 46 -6.53 -2.50 6.03
C PRO A 46 -5.45 -3.47 5.57
N ILE A 47 -5.59 -4.73 5.98
CA ILE A 47 -4.81 -5.85 5.48
C ILE A 47 -5.54 -6.47 4.29
N LEU A 48 -4.81 -6.67 3.19
CA LEU A 48 -5.31 -7.15 1.92
C LEU A 48 -4.90 -8.61 1.73
N PHE A 49 -5.88 -9.53 1.60
CA PHE A 49 -5.64 -10.96 1.37
C PHE A 49 -6.94 -11.66 0.92
N PRO A 50 -6.90 -12.67 0.05
CA PRO A 50 -5.74 -13.27 -0.63
C PRO A 50 -5.43 -12.61 -1.97
N LEU A 51 -5.92 -11.38 -2.20
CA LEU A 51 -5.78 -10.60 -3.41
C LEU A 51 -5.43 -9.15 -3.09
N VAL A 52 -4.46 -8.56 -3.80
CA VAL A 52 -4.23 -7.11 -3.83
C VAL A 52 -4.80 -6.53 -5.13
N GLY A 53 -5.44 -5.36 -5.06
CA GLY A 53 -6.15 -4.79 -6.21
C GLY A 53 -7.29 -5.70 -6.69
N GLY A 54 -7.53 -5.72 -8.00
CA GLY A 54 -8.60 -6.47 -8.64
C GLY A 54 -8.10 -7.61 -9.54
N ALA A 55 -9.00 -8.55 -9.83
CA ALA A 55 -8.84 -9.53 -10.89
C ALA A 55 -9.59 -9.05 -12.14
N TRP A 56 -9.05 -9.32 -13.34
CA TRP A 56 -9.72 -8.93 -14.59
C TRP A 56 -11.08 -9.61 -14.73
N ASN A 57 -12.13 -8.80 -14.92
CA ASN A 57 -13.54 -9.23 -14.89
C ASN A 57 -13.94 -9.94 -13.59
N GLY A 58 -13.24 -9.67 -12.47
CA GLY A 58 -13.49 -10.29 -11.18
C GLY A 58 -13.22 -11.79 -11.14
N THR A 59 -12.48 -12.34 -12.11
CA THR A 59 -12.31 -13.78 -12.30
C THR A 59 -10.87 -14.21 -12.13
N LEU A 60 -10.62 -15.12 -11.22
CA LEU A 60 -9.37 -15.81 -10.99
C LEU A 60 -9.48 -17.24 -11.53
N ARG A 61 -8.38 -17.82 -12.01
CA ARG A 61 -8.38 -19.17 -12.61
C ARG A 61 -7.32 -20.04 -11.97
N HIS A 62 -7.67 -21.29 -11.72
CA HIS A 62 -6.74 -22.31 -11.25
C HIS A 62 -7.23 -23.70 -11.65
N GLU A 63 -6.37 -24.50 -12.28
CA GLU A 63 -6.66 -25.87 -12.72
C GLU A 63 -7.98 -26.01 -13.50
N GLY A 64 -8.23 -25.08 -14.44
CA GLY A 64 -9.41 -25.07 -15.29
C GLY A 64 -10.70 -24.61 -14.61
N LYS A 65 -10.67 -24.24 -13.33
CA LYS A 65 -11.81 -23.69 -12.59
C LYS A 65 -11.71 -22.17 -12.48
N GLU A 66 -12.87 -21.52 -12.37
CA GLU A 66 -12.99 -20.08 -12.14
C GLU A 66 -13.42 -19.80 -10.70
N TYR A 67 -12.85 -18.76 -10.12
CA TYR A 67 -13.09 -18.29 -8.75
C TYR A 67 -13.35 -16.79 -8.77
N LYS A 68 -14.11 -16.28 -7.81
CA LYS A 68 -14.46 -14.87 -7.74
C LYS A 68 -14.11 -14.29 -6.37
N LEU A 69 -13.29 -13.26 -6.36
CA LEU A 69 -12.95 -12.52 -5.15
C LEU A 69 -13.23 -11.03 -5.35
N PRO A 70 -13.66 -10.34 -4.30
CA PRO A 70 -13.78 -8.90 -4.33
C PRO A 70 -12.38 -8.24 -4.41
N LYS A 71 -12.32 -7.02 -4.92
CA LYS A 71 -11.10 -6.18 -4.86
C LYS A 71 -10.52 -6.20 -3.44
N HIS A 72 -9.23 -6.48 -3.33
CA HIS A 72 -8.47 -6.61 -2.07
C HIS A 72 -8.84 -7.83 -1.20
N GLY A 73 -9.53 -8.82 -1.75
CA GLY A 73 -9.91 -10.01 -1.01
C GLY A 73 -10.97 -9.76 0.08
N PHE A 74 -11.03 -10.64 1.08
CA PHE A 74 -12.15 -10.68 2.03
C PHE A 74 -11.75 -10.51 3.50
N VAL A 75 -10.51 -10.75 3.90
CA VAL A 75 -10.11 -10.79 5.33
C VAL A 75 -10.30 -9.47 6.07
N ARG A 76 -10.23 -8.34 5.37
CA ARG A 76 -10.45 -7.00 5.94
C ARG A 76 -11.89 -6.76 6.42
N LYS A 77 -12.84 -7.62 6.06
CA LYS A 77 -14.25 -7.55 6.47
C LYS A 77 -14.62 -8.64 7.47
N ARG A 78 -13.63 -9.35 8.00
CA ARG A 78 -13.83 -10.49 8.88
C ARG A 78 -13.33 -10.17 10.30
N GLN A 79 -13.96 -10.81 11.27
CA GLN A 79 -13.51 -10.79 12.66
C GLN A 79 -12.30 -11.72 12.80
N TRP A 80 -11.27 -11.27 13.52
CA TRP A 80 -10.04 -12.00 13.80
C TRP A 80 -9.93 -12.31 15.28
N ASP A 81 -9.29 -13.41 15.60
CA ASP A 81 -9.01 -13.84 16.95
C ASP A 81 -7.69 -13.25 17.45
N ILE A 82 -7.63 -12.91 18.72
CA ILE A 82 -6.40 -12.50 19.38
C ILE A 82 -5.66 -13.77 19.81
N VAL A 83 -4.44 -13.98 19.27
CA VAL A 83 -3.59 -15.13 19.60
C VAL A 83 -2.67 -14.81 20.77
N GLU A 84 -2.08 -13.61 20.75
CA GLU A 84 -1.18 -13.12 21.78
C GLU A 84 -1.34 -11.61 21.91
N GLN A 85 -1.29 -11.10 23.14
CA GLN A 85 -1.32 -9.67 23.41
C GLN A 85 -0.37 -9.32 24.56
N ARG A 86 0.47 -8.30 24.32
CA ARG A 86 1.33 -7.63 25.30
C ARG A 86 1.09 -6.13 25.22
N PRO A 87 1.62 -5.31 26.15
CA PRO A 87 1.42 -3.85 26.09
C PRO A 87 1.87 -3.19 24.77
N ASP A 88 2.90 -3.73 24.12
CA ASP A 88 3.54 -3.20 22.92
C ASP A 88 3.43 -4.12 21.70
N CYS A 89 2.70 -5.23 21.80
CA CYS A 89 2.61 -6.23 20.73
C CYS A 89 1.26 -6.94 20.76
N VAL A 90 0.70 -7.21 19.57
CA VAL A 90 -0.47 -8.09 19.40
C VAL A 90 -0.32 -8.94 18.16
N THR A 91 -0.67 -10.21 18.28
CA THR A 91 -0.86 -11.13 17.15
C THR A 91 -2.33 -11.46 17.00
N LEU A 92 -2.89 -11.16 15.82
CA LEU A 92 -4.24 -11.54 15.43
C LEU A 92 -4.17 -12.63 14.38
N ALA A 93 -5.15 -13.53 14.36
CA ALA A 93 -5.23 -14.62 13.40
C ALA A 93 -6.61 -14.79 12.81
N ILE A 94 -6.66 -15.30 11.59
CA ILE A 94 -7.86 -15.75 10.91
C ILE A 94 -7.57 -17.03 10.13
N GLU A 95 -8.54 -17.94 10.09
CA GLU A 95 -8.53 -19.10 9.21
C GLU A 95 -9.70 -19.02 8.22
N ASN A 96 -9.59 -19.78 7.14
CA ASN A 96 -10.70 -19.89 6.19
C ASN A 96 -11.93 -20.54 6.85
N LEU A 97 -13.10 -20.07 6.47
CA LEU A 97 -14.34 -20.79 6.68
C LEU A 97 -14.55 -21.79 5.55
N PRO A 98 -15.39 -22.82 5.72
CA PRO A 98 -15.69 -23.78 4.66
C PRO A 98 -16.14 -23.11 3.35
N GLU A 99 -16.98 -22.07 3.43
CA GLU A 99 -17.48 -21.31 2.28
C GLU A 99 -16.42 -20.50 1.54
N ASP A 100 -15.32 -20.14 2.19
CA ASP A 100 -14.22 -19.43 1.52
C ASP A 100 -13.56 -20.29 0.45
N LEU A 101 -13.56 -21.64 0.64
CA LEU A 101 -12.95 -22.60 -0.28
C LEU A 101 -13.63 -22.64 -1.65
N GLU A 102 -14.84 -22.13 -1.77
CA GLU A 102 -15.52 -21.96 -3.06
C GLU A 102 -14.87 -20.87 -3.92
N ASN A 103 -14.26 -19.85 -3.28
CA ASN A 103 -13.67 -18.69 -3.95
C ASN A 103 -12.15 -18.60 -3.78
N PHE A 104 -11.57 -19.29 -2.78
CA PHE A 104 -10.15 -19.42 -2.53
C PHE A 104 -9.84 -20.87 -2.14
N PRO A 105 -9.43 -21.75 -3.07
CA PRO A 105 -9.47 -23.21 -2.89
C PRO A 105 -8.37 -23.79 -2.00
N TRP A 106 -7.72 -22.98 -1.19
CA TRP A 106 -6.66 -23.42 -0.27
C TRP A 106 -7.01 -23.10 1.17
N PRO A 107 -7.01 -24.12 2.06
CA PRO A 107 -7.15 -23.86 3.49
C PRO A 107 -5.90 -23.13 4.00
N PHE A 108 -6.12 -22.08 4.77
CA PHE A 108 -5.05 -21.21 5.26
C PHE A 108 -5.27 -20.78 6.71
N ARG A 109 -4.17 -20.38 7.34
CA ARG A 109 -4.15 -19.54 8.54
C ARG A 109 -3.29 -18.31 8.24
N LEU A 110 -3.86 -17.14 8.43
CA LEU A 110 -3.14 -15.87 8.33
C LEU A 110 -3.01 -15.26 9.72
N GLU A 111 -1.79 -14.92 10.09
CA GLU A 111 -1.48 -14.17 11.30
C GLU A 111 -0.88 -12.82 10.93
N VAL A 112 -1.29 -11.77 11.65
CA VAL A 112 -0.71 -10.43 11.58
C VAL A 112 -0.27 -10.03 12.96
N THR A 113 1.02 -9.68 13.09
CA THR A 113 1.61 -9.21 14.34
C THR A 113 1.96 -7.73 14.21
N TYR A 114 1.46 -6.93 15.13
CA TYR A 114 1.85 -5.53 15.32
C TYR A 114 2.78 -5.42 16.51
N SER A 115 3.96 -4.81 16.34
CA SER A 115 4.92 -4.60 17.42
C SER A 115 5.41 -3.16 17.42
N LEU A 116 5.39 -2.50 18.58
CA LEU A 116 5.91 -1.14 18.78
C LEU A 116 7.35 -1.20 19.26
N GLN A 117 8.29 -0.68 18.45
CA GLN A 117 9.72 -0.66 18.75
C GLN A 117 10.26 0.77 18.65
N GLN A 118 10.47 1.45 19.77
CA GLN A 118 10.80 2.87 19.78
C GLN A 118 9.74 3.68 19.00
N ARG A 119 10.13 4.40 17.94
CA ARG A 119 9.25 5.17 17.03
C ARG A 119 8.84 4.37 15.79
N LYS A 120 8.82 3.04 15.85
CA LYS A 120 8.47 2.16 14.74
C LYS A 120 7.29 1.25 15.10
N VAL A 121 6.43 1.04 14.12
CA VAL A 121 5.45 -0.04 14.12
C VAL A 121 5.91 -1.07 13.10
N GLN A 122 6.27 -2.26 13.57
CA GLN A 122 6.53 -3.42 12.71
C GLN A 122 5.21 -4.17 12.51
N VAL A 123 4.87 -4.49 11.26
CA VAL A 123 3.70 -5.30 10.87
C VAL A 123 4.20 -6.54 10.15
N ASP A 124 4.09 -7.69 10.80
CA ASP A 124 4.55 -8.97 10.26
C ASP A 124 3.38 -9.83 9.80
N PHE A 125 3.50 -10.42 8.62
CA PHE A 125 2.55 -11.34 8.02
C PHE A 125 3.09 -12.77 8.07
N HIS A 126 2.29 -13.71 8.58
CA HIS A 126 2.56 -15.15 8.50
C HIS A 126 1.38 -15.83 7.82
N VAL A 127 1.61 -16.34 6.61
CA VAL A 127 0.59 -17.04 5.82
C VAL A 127 0.93 -18.51 5.78
N LYS A 128 0.19 -19.31 6.54
CA LYS A 128 0.36 -20.75 6.62
C LYS A 128 -0.61 -21.45 5.66
N ASN A 129 -0.07 -22.29 4.78
CA ASN A 129 -0.84 -23.21 3.97
C ASN A 129 -1.19 -24.44 4.83
N LEU A 130 -2.47 -24.69 5.03
CA LEU A 130 -2.98 -25.83 5.80
C LEU A 130 -3.28 -27.06 4.92
N SER A 131 -3.11 -26.95 3.59
CA SER A 131 -3.21 -28.11 2.70
C SER A 131 -2.05 -29.06 2.92
N ALA A 132 -2.33 -30.35 2.95
CA ALA A 132 -1.32 -31.41 3.05
C ALA A 132 -0.62 -31.71 1.72
N SER A 133 -1.18 -31.31 0.56
CA SER A 133 -0.75 -31.79 -0.74
C SER A 133 -0.61 -30.71 -1.82
N SER A 134 -1.30 -29.57 -1.71
CA SER A 134 -1.30 -28.55 -2.77
C SER A 134 -0.58 -27.29 -2.35
N THR A 135 0.20 -26.71 -3.28
CA THR A 135 0.78 -25.38 -3.13
C THR A 135 -0.32 -24.32 -3.17
N MET A 136 -0.36 -23.44 -2.17
CA MET A 136 -1.25 -22.30 -2.11
C MET A 136 -0.64 -21.11 -2.82
N TRP A 137 -1.42 -20.44 -3.67
CA TRP A 137 -1.05 -19.21 -4.38
C TRP A 137 -1.90 -18.05 -3.85
N PHE A 138 -1.28 -16.95 -3.48
CA PHE A 138 -1.96 -15.81 -2.87
C PHE A 138 -1.23 -14.50 -3.11
N GLN A 139 -1.87 -13.41 -2.76
CA GLN A 139 -1.26 -12.08 -2.66
C GLN A 139 -1.65 -11.48 -1.31
N ILE A 140 -0.76 -10.65 -0.75
CA ILE A 140 -0.98 -9.99 0.53
C ILE A 140 -0.36 -8.60 0.51
N GLY A 141 -0.95 -7.66 1.25
CA GLY A 141 -0.40 -6.31 1.39
C GLY A 141 -0.97 -5.55 2.55
N GLY A 142 -0.30 -4.47 2.89
CA GLY A 142 -0.80 -3.41 3.78
C GLY A 142 -1.31 -2.22 2.97
N HIS A 143 -2.19 -1.44 3.58
CA HIS A 143 -2.76 -0.24 2.97
C HIS A 143 -2.73 0.95 3.95
N PRO A 144 -1.57 1.25 4.60
CA PRO A 144 -1.48 2.33 5.57
C PRO A 144 -1.74 3.68 4.90
N SER A 145 -2.62 4.46 5.52
CA SER A 145 -2.93 5.83 5.11
C SER A 145 -2.30 6.83 6.07
N ILE A 146 -1.44 7.68 5.57
CA ILE A 146 -0.67 8.64 6.35
C ILE A 146 -1.35 10.01 6.27
N MET A 147 -1.67 10.59 7.42
CA MET A 147 -2.23 11.93 7.53
C MET A 147 -1.27 12.98 6.97
N LEU A 148 -1.84 13.96 6.27
CA LEU A 148 -1.13 15.14 5.79
C LEU A 148 -1.56 16.37 6.60
N PRO A 149 -0.63 17.22 7.04
CA PRO A 149 -0.94 18.46 7.77
C PRO A 149 -1.68 19.48 6.88
N THR A 150 -1.47 19.38 5.57
CA THR A 150 -2.15 20.18 4.56
C THR A 150 -2.80 19.22 3.56
N PRO A 151 -4.11 19.34 3.28
CA PRO A 151 -4.78 18.52 2.28
C PRO A 151 -4.20 18.72 0.86
N LEU A 152 -4.24 17.64 0.05
CA LEU A 152 -3.90 17.70 -1.37
C LEU A 152 -4.73 18.77 -2.07
N ARG A 153 -4.10 19.56 -2.94
CA ARG A 153 -4.74 20.60 -3.74
C ARG A 153 -4.47 20.39 -5.21
N ALA A 154 -5.34 20.92 -6.08
CA ALA A 154 -5.09 20.96 -7.51
C ALA A 154 -3.99 21.99 -7.82
N GLU A 155 -3.08 21.66 -8.72
CA GLU A 155 -2.05 22.60 -9.19
C GLU A 155 -2.60 23.59 -10.23
N HIS A 156 -3.70 23.26 -10.92
CA HIS A 156 -4.21 24.01 -12.04
C HIS A 156 -5.66 24.45 -11.88
N LYS A 157 -5.99 25.61 -12.43
CA LYS A 157 -7.38 26.00 -12.70
C LYS A 157 -8.00 25.07 -13.76
N PRO A 158 -9.32 24.76 -13.67
CA PRO A 158 -9.98 23.73 -14.52
C PRO A 158 -9.96 23.94 -16.03
N ASP A 159 -9.39 25.02 -16.54
CA ASP A 159 -9.56 25.47 -17.93
C ASP A 159 -8.38 25.14 -18.85
N SER A 160 -7.44 24.28 -18.47
CA SER A 160 -6.34 23.88 -19.37
C SER A 160 -6.57 22.46 -19.91
N PRO A 161 -7.01 22.30 -21.16
CA PRO A 161 -7.18 20.96 -21.74
C PRO A 161 -5.81 20.34 -22.06
N GLY A 162 -5.56 19.15 -21.54
CA GLY A 162 -4.62 18.22 -22.14
C GLY A 162 -3.18 18.28 -21.62
N HIS A 163 -2.95 18.19 -20.32
CA HIS A 163 -1.62 17.83 -19.82
C HIS A 163 -1.62 16.37 -19.36
N ASN A 164 -0.84 15.54 -20.05
CA ASN A 164 -0.43 14.23 -19.58
C ASN A 164 0.27 14.43 -18.24
N ALA A 165 -0.36 13.99 -17.16
CA ALA A 165 -0.13 14.36 -15.77
C ALA A 165 1.17 13.80 -15.17
N PHE A 166 2.29 13.97 -15.83
CA PHE A 166 3.64 13.85 -15.25
C PHE A 166 4.53 14.99 -15.75
N THR A 167 4.06 16.22 -15.59
CA THR A 167 4.99 17.32 -15.54
C THR A 167 5.47 17.36 -14.09
N LEU A 168 6.64 16.82 -13.81
CA LEU A 168 7.37 17.13 -12.59
C LEU A 168 7.51 18.65 -12.56
N ALA A 169 6.66 19.30 -11.76
CA ALA A 169 6.70 20.72 -11.60
C ALA A 169 8.09 21.08 -11.08
N THR A 170 8.81 21.88 -11.83
CA THR A 170 9.84 22.73 -11.25
C THR A 170 9.17 23.42 -10.05
N ARG A 171 9.86 23.42 -8.90
CA ARG A 171 9.36 23.97 -7.64
C ARG A 171 8.50 25.20 -7.91
N PRO A 172 7.20 25.21 -7.52
CA PRO A 172 6.31 26.32 -7.85
C PRO A 172 6.86 27.61 -7.26
N THR A 173 6.91 28.64 -8.06
CA THR A 173 7.41 29.97 -7.64
C THR A 173 6.36 30.79 -6.90
N SER A 174 5.10 30.34 -6.91
CA SER A 174 3.99 30.98 -6.20
C SER A 174 3.58 30.22 -4.94
N PRO A 175 3.37 30.88 -3.79
CA PRO A 175 2.89 30.26 -2.55
C PRO A 175 1.52 29.58 -2.71
N GLU A 176 0.68 30.01 -3.65
CA GLU A 176 -0.64 29.44 -3.92
C GLU A 176 -0.60 28.09 -4.62
N LEU A 177 0.55 27.73 -5.19
CA LEU A 177 0.79 26.50 -5.96
C LEU A 177 1.69 25.50 -5.22
N GLN A 178 1.98 25.72 -3.93
CA GLN A 178 2.78 24.78 -3.15
C GLN A 178 2.05 23.45 -2.96
N PRO A 179 2.72 22.30 -3.20
CA PRO A 179 2.14 20.99 -2.93
C PRO A 179 1.86 20.81 -1.43
N ALA A 180 0.95 19.91 -1.10
CA ALA A 180 0.66 19.54 0.29
C ALA A 180 1.88 18.96 1.03
N GLY A 181 2.83 18.45 0.27
CA GLY A 181 4.07 17.82 0.70
C GLY A 181 4.68 17.06 -0.47
N TYR A 182 5.53 16.08 -0.15
CA TYR A 182 6.22 15.28 -1.14
C TYR A 182 6.26 13.81 -0.71
N LEU A 183 6.36 12.92 -1.72
CA LEU A 183 6.82 11.55 -1.49
C LEU A 183 8.27 11.45 -1.93
N ARG A 184 9.11 10.90 -1.05
CA ARG A 184 10.46 10.48 -1.43
C ARG A 184 10.48 8.97 -1.55
N LEU A 185 10.76 8.48 -2.76
CA LEU A 185 10.90 7.05 -3.03
C LEU A 185 12.34 6.63 -2.81
N GLU A 186 12.55 5.62 -1.98
CA GLU A 186 13.86 5.00 -1.76
C GLU A 186 13.98 3.74 -2.64
N GLY A 187 15.14 3.56 -3.25
CA GLY A 187 15.42 2.48 -4.21
C GLY A 187 15.91 3.02 -5.55
N ALA A 188 15.51 2.38 -6.64
CA ALA A 188 15.85 2.78 -8.00
C ALA A 188 14.60 2.87 -8.92
N PRO A 189 13.61 3.70 -8.59
CA PRO A 189 12.39 3.80 -9.37
C PRO A 189 12.68 4.39 -10.76
N HIS A 190 12.24 3.69 -11.81
CA HIS A 190 12.47 4.08 -13.21
C HIS A 190 11.21 4.03 -14.06
N SER A 191 10.19 3.32 -13.62
CA SER A 191 8.92 3.21 -14.34
C SER A 191 7.76 2.93 -13.39
N LEU A 192 6.53 3.22 -13.82
CA LEU A 192 5.33 2.94 -13.08
C LEU A 192 4.25 2.33 -13.97
N LEU A 193 3.31 1.63 -13.34
CA LEU A 193 2.02 1.26 -13.91
C LEU A 193 0.95 2.19 -13.35
N ARG A 194 -0.14 2.36 -14.09
CA ARG A 194 -1.33 3.08 -13.62
C ARG A 194 -2.43 2.10 -13.29
N ALA A 195 -3.24 2.47 -12.31
CA ALA A 195 -4.48 1.77 -12.07
C ALA A 195 -5.45 1.97 -13.24
N SER A 196 -6.29 0.99 -13.47
CA SER A 196 -7.34 1.02 -14.45
C SER A 196 -8.68 0.62 -13.81
N THR A 197 -9.72 0.49 -14.63
CA THR A 197 -11.03 0.04 -14.16
C THR A 197 -10.95 -1.28 -13.38
N GLN A 198 -11.88 -1.48 -12.45
CA GLN A 198 -11.99 -2.70 -11.63
C GLN A 198 -10.81 -2.94 -10.66
N GLY A 199 -9.95 -1.94 -10.43
CA GLY A 199 -8.75 -2.09 -9.60
C GLY A 199 -7.65 -2.93 -10.25
N CYS A 200 -7.68 -3.05 -11.57
CA CYS A 200 -6.65 -3.67 -12.41
C CYS A 200 -5.56 -2.65 -12.78
N THR A 201 -4.57 -3.06 -13.57
CA THR A 201 -3.55 -2.16 -14.13
C THR A 201 -3.75 -1.97 -15.62
N GLU A 202 -3.33 -0.81 -16.14
CA GLU A 202 -3.15 -0.62 -17.57
C GLU A 202 -2.07 -1.58 -18.11
N PRO A 203 -2.16 -1.99 -19.39
CA PRO A 203 -1.12 -2.83 -20.00
C PRO A 203 0.20 -2.09 -20.19
N GLN A 204 0.14 -0.76 -20.30
CA GLN A 204 1.27 0.09 -20.61
C GLN A 204 2.05 0.47 -19.35
N ARG A 205 3.38 0.49 -19.47
CA ARG A 205 4.29 1.00 -18.46
C ARG A 205 4.75 2.39 -18.86
N PHE A 206 4.79 3.30 -17.90
CA PHE A 206 5.17 4.70 -18.10
C PHE A 206 6.56 4.94 -17.51
N PRO A 207 7.48 5.57 -18.25
CA PRO A 207 8.74 6.01 -17.67
C PRO A 207 8.47 7.10 -16.63
N ILE A 208 9.28 7.12 -15.60
CA ILE A 208 9.24 8.19 -14.61
C ILE A 208 10.21 9.28 -15.07
N PRO A 209 9.74 10.49 -15.41
CA PRO A 209 10.62 11.58 -15.85
C PRO A 209 11.31 12.22 -14.64
N TRP A 210 12.36 11.61 -14.15
CA TRP A 210 13.19 12.18 -13.10
C TRP A 210 14.16 13.21 -13.68
N SER A 211 13.87 14.49 -13.50
CA SER A 211 14.64 15.67 -13.88
C SER A 211 14.90 15.89 -15.37
N LYS A 212 14.61 17.09 -15.84
CA LYS A 212 15.04 17.58 -17.16
C LYS A 212 16.53 17.94 -17.22
N ASP A 213 17.25 17.95 -16.11
CA ASP A 213 18.67 18.27 -16.04
C ASP A 213 19.50 17.00 -15.98
N ALA A 214 19.88 16.52 -17.19
CA ALA A 214 20.76 15.37 -17.36
C ALA A 214 22.14 15.52 -16.64
N ALA A 215 22.57 16.75 -16.35
CA ALA A 215 23.79 17.04 -15.61
C ALA A 215 23.66 16.69 -14.11
N THR A 216 22.47 16.87 -13.52
CA THR A 216 22.20 16.50 -12.12
C THR A 216 21.99 14.99 -11.96
N SER A 217 21.45 14.33 -13.00
CA SER A 217 21.23 12.88 -13.01
C SER A 217 22.54 12.08 -12.98
N GLN A 218 23.61 12.59 -13.63
CA GLN A 218 24.91 11.93 -13.66
C GLN A 218 25.69 12.09 -12.33
N ALA A 219 25.51 13.22 -11.63
CA ALA A 219 26.11 13.45 -10.30
C ALA A 219 25.41 12.65 -9.18
N LEU A 220 24.11 12.35 -9.35
CA LEU A 220 23.32 11.53 -8.41
C LEU A 220 23.52 10.02 -8.62
N ALA A 221 23.92 9.59 -9.82
CA ALA A 221 24.19 8.18 -10.14
C ALA A 221 25.43 7.59 -9.45
N THR A 222 26.30 8.42 -8.87
CA THR A 222 27.50 7.96 -8.15
C THR A 222 27.26 7.63 -6.67
N ASN A 223 26.12 8.05 -6.11
CA ASN A 223 25.70 7.66 -4.76
C ASN A 223 24.40 6.85 -4.89
N HIS A 224 24.45 5.56 -4.66
CA HIS A 224 23.43 4.51 -4.81
C HIS A 224 22.03 4.75 -4.18
N HIS A 225 21.59 5.99 -3.97
CA HIS A 225 20.28 6.35 -3.44
C HIS A 225 19.63 7.43 -4.30
N PHE A 226 18.83 7.01 -5.26
CA PHE A 226 17.96 7.90 -6.02
C PHE A 226 16.85 8.43 -5.09
N ASN A 227 16.91 9.70 -4.70
CA ASN A 227 15.87 10.40 -3.95
C ASN A 227 14.93 11.13 -4.91
N ALA A 228 14.05 10.41 -5.56
CA ALA A 228 13.03 11.03 -6.37
C ALA A 228 11.91 11.62 -5.49
N LEU A 229 11.63 12.91 -5.65
CA LEU A 229 10.53 13.59 -4.99
C LEU A 229 9.32 13.68 -5.93
N ILE A 230 8.18 13.18 -5.47
CA ILE A 230 6.88 13.34 -6.16
C ILE A 230 6.09 14.38 -5.37
N PRO A 231 5.69 15.51 -5.98
CA PRO A 231 4.85 16.49 -5.29
C PRO A 231 3.46 15.89 -5.01
N LEU A 232 2.94 16.13 -3.81
CA LEU A 232 1.62 15.70 -3.37
C LEU A 232 0.57 16.71 -3.82
N THR A 233 0.01 16.45 -4.99
CA THR A 233 -1.06 17.23 -5.61
C THR A 233 -2.19 16.29 -6.07
N ILE A 234 -3.40 16.80 -6.24
CA ILE A 234 -4.51 16.00 -6.80
C ILE A 234 -4.17 15.52 -8.21
N ASP A 235 -3.49 16.36 -9.00
CA ASP A 235 -3.17 16.04 -10.40
C ASP A 235 -2.20 14.85 -10.52
N ALA A 236 -1.35 14.63 -9.53
CA ALA A 236 -0.48 13.44 -9.49
C ALA A 236 -1.28 12.12 -9.48
N PHE A 237 -2.51 12.16 -8.97
CA PHE A 237 -3.42 11.01 -8.85
C PHE A 237 -4.62 11.08 -9.80
N ALA A 238 -4.66 12.02 -10.76
CA ALA A 238 -5.79 12.19 -11.68
C ALA A 238 -6.16 10.92 -12.48
N ASN A 239 -5.20 10.00 -12.67
CA ASN A 239 -5.41 8.67 -13.22
C ASN A 239 -5.37 7.58 -12.14
N GLU A 240 -6.03 7.80 -11.01
CA GLU A 240 -6.07 6.93 -9.84
C GLU A 240 -4.68 6.74 -9.18
N ALA A 241 -4.26 5.49 -8.96
CA ALA A 241 -3.07 5.16 -8.19
C ALA A 241 -1.81 5.08 -9.06
N LEU A 242 -0.66 5.38 -8.44
CA LEU A 242 0.67 5.12 -8.96
C LEU A 242 1.16 3.77 -8.45
N ILE A 243 1.61 2.89 -9.33
CA ILE A 243 2.06 1.56 -8.97
C ILE A 243 3.51 1.36 -9.43
N PHE A 244 4.39 1.06 -8.46
CA PHE A 244 5.80 0.75 -8.67
C PHE A 244 6.01 -0.74 -8.37
N ASP A 245 6.37 -1.53 -9.36
CA ASP A 245 6.64 -2.96 -9.21
C ASP A 245 8.12 -3.28 -9.49
N GLN A 246 8.47 -4.57 -9.63
CA GLN A 246 9.83 -5.02 -9.93
C GLN A 246 10.87 -4.64 -8.86
N GLN A 247 10.45 -4.53 -7.59
CA GLN A 247 11.32 -4.19 -6.46
C GLN A 247 12.06 -2.84 -6.62
N GLN A 248 11.50 -1.92 -7.42
CA GLN A 248 12.09 -0.61 -7.67
C GLN A 248 12.11 0.28 -6.41
N VAL A 249 11.15 0.08 -5.51
CA VAL A 249 10.96 0.87 -4.29
C VAL A 249 11.11 -0.03 -3.08
N THR A 250 11.89 0.40 -2.11
CA THR A 250 12.12 -0.31 -0.83
C THR A 250 11.51 0.44 0.34
N ALA A 251 11.29 1.74 0.20
CA ALA A 251 10.58 2.56 1.17
C ALA A 251 10.01 3.82 0.51
N ILE A 252 8.97 4.37 1.16
CA ILE A 252 8.36 5.66 0.81
C ILE A 252 8.38 6.54 2.06
N GLN A 253 8.99 7.72 1.97
CA GLN A 253 8.85 8.77 2.97
C GLN A 253 7.74 9.72 2.54
N VAL A 254 6.81 9.98 3.44
CA VAL A 254 5.81 11.05 3.32
C VAL A 254 6.37 12.28 3.99
N LEU A 255 6.54 13.35 3.24
CA LEU A 255 7.13 14.61 3.70
C LEU A 255 6.06 15.71 3.68
N ASP A 256 6.16 16.65 4.59
CA ASP A 256 5.36 17.88 4.55
C ASP A 256 5.87 18.86 3.47
N ALA A 257 5.24 20.03 3.35
CA ALA A 257 5.63 21.08 2.41
C ALA A 257 7.04 21.65 2.65
N ASN A 258 7.61 21.48 3.84
CA ASN A 258 8.96 21.88 4.22
C ASN A 258 9.97 20.72 4.11
N GLU A 259 9.57 19.61 3.49
CA GLU A 259 10.35 18.37 3.34
C GLU A 259 10.70 17.69 4.70
N GLN A 260 9.97 17.99 5.78
CA GLN A 260 10.11 17.27 7.04
C GLN A 260 9.38 15.92 6.95
N CYS A 261 10.04 14.85 7.37
CA CYS A 261 9.47 13.51 7.32
C CYS A 261 8.33 13.36 8.33
N LEU A 262 7.14 13.04 7.85
CA LEU A 262 5.95 12.72 8.66
C LEU A 262 5.93 11.24 9.02
N ALA A 263 6.23 10.38 8.06
CA ALA A 263 6.32 8.95 8.23
C ALA A 263 7.15 8.32 7.11
N ARG A 264 7.84 7.24 7.42
CA ARG A 264 8.55 6.38 6.45
C ARG A 264 7.96 4.98 6.50
N VAL A 265 7.41 4.52 5.38
CA VAL A 265 6.93 3.14 5.22
C VAL A 265 7.98 2.36 4.44
N SER A 266 8.43 1.22 4.97
CA SER A 266 9.46 0.38 4.33
C SER A 266 9.03 -1.09 4.29
N SER A 267 9.44 -1.81 3.24
CA SER A 267 9.12 -3.23 3.06
C SER A 267 10.02 -3.88 2.02
N SER A 268 10.16 -5.19 2.08
CA SER A 268 10.71 -6.04 1.00
C SER A 268 9.68 -6.39 -0.08
N ALA A 269 8.48 -5.82 -0.02
CA ALA A 269 7.42 -6.08 -0.99
C ALA A 269 7.89 -5.73 -2.42
N PRO A 270 7.61 -6.58 -3.42
CA PRO A 270 8.05 -6.36 -4.80
C PRO A 270 7.28 -5.27 -5.53
N ALA A 271 6.13 -4.84 -4.98
CA ALA A 271 5.30 -3.80 -5.56
C ALA A 271 4.81 -2.83 -4.49
N TRP A 272 4.60 -1.58 -4.90
CA TRP A 272 4.08 -0.51 -4.09
C TRP A 272 2.96 0.21 -4.82
N LEU A 273 1.90 0.51 -4.12
CA LEU A 273 0.84 1.36 -4.64
C LEU A 273 0.77 2.63 -3.78
N VAL A 274 0.62 3.76 -4.46
CA VAL A 274 0.38 5.07 -3.83
C VAL A 274 -0.95 5.60 -4.32
N TRP A 275 -1.83 5.97 -3.39
CA TRP A 275 -3.17 6.41 -3.71
C TRP A 275 -3.67 7.51 -2.78
N ALA A 276 -4.46 8.41 -3.33
CA ALA A 276 -5.31 9.35 -2.59
C ALA A 276 -6.63 9.54 -3.34
N PRO A 277 -7.74 9.85 -2.64
CA PRO A 277 -8.97 10.29 -3.31
C PRO A 277 -8.71 11.58 -4.10
N THR A 278 -9.29 11.68 -5.30
CA THR A 278 -9.08 12.82 -6.22
C THR A 278 -10.33 13.68 -6.45
N ASN A 279 -11.47 13.21 -5.95
CA ASN A 279 -12.74 13.94 -6.07
C ASN A 279 -12.84 15.19 -5.18
N GLN A 280 -11.93 15.32 -4.22
CA GLN A 280 -11.83 16.45 -3.29
C GLN A 280 -10.43 16.50 -2.65
N PRO A 281 -10.04 17.66 -2.03
CA PRO A 281 -8.77 17.76 -1.33
C PRO A 281 -8.61 16.70 -0.25
N SER A 282 -7.72 15.73 -0.46
CA SER A 282 -7.50 14.62 0.46
C SER A 282 -6.55 15.00 1.61
N PRO A 283 -6.91 14.76 2.87
CA PRO A 283 -6.05 15.01 4.01
C PRO A 283 -5.10 13.84 4.34
N PHE A 284 -4.97 12.86 3.45
CA PHE A 284 -4.08 11.70 3.63
C PHE A 284 -3.58 11.16 2.29
N ILE A 285 -2.57 10.32 2.38
CA ILE A 285 -2.00 9.54 1.29
C ILE A 285 -1.80 8.09 1.74
N CYS A 286 -2.17 7.11 0.90
CA CYS A 286 -1.89 5.70 1.13
C CYS A 286 -0.54 5.32 0.50
N CYS A 287 0.32 4.64 1.27
CA CYS A 287 1.60 4.09 0.83
C CYS A 287 1.59 2.59 1.06
N GLU A 288 1.31 1.81 0.04
CA GLU A 288 0.85 0.44 0.16
C GLU A 288 1.91 -0.56 -0.33
N PRO A 289 2.62 -1.27 0.58
CA PRO A 289 3.51 -2.35 0.19
C PRO A 289 2.71 -3.61 -0.14
N TRP A 290 2.90 -4.16 -1.35
CA TRP A 290 2.17 -5.30 -1.88
C TRP A 290 3.07 -6.46 -2.29
N TYR A 291 2.83 -7.62 -1.74
CA TYR A 291 3.36 -8.91 -2.19
C TYR A 291 2.39 -9.50 -3.20
N GLY A 292 2.36 -8.90 -4.37
CA GLY A 292 1.43 -9.17 -5.46
C GLY A 292 1.25 -7.95 -6.35
N LEU A 293 0.49 -8.12 -7.43
CA LEU A 293 0.08 -7.06 -8.34
C LEU A 293 -1.33 -7.36 -8.83
N PRO A 294 -2.18 -6.34 -9.05
CA PRO A 294 -3.48 -6.53 -9.72
C PRO A 294 -3.29 -7.10 -11.12
N ASP A 295 -4.31 -7.74 -11.64
CA ASP A 295 -4.29 -8.14 -13.03
C ASP A 295 -4.14 -6.92 -13.95
N LYS A 296 -3.40 -7.06 -15.03
CA LYS A 296 -3.50 -6.12 -16.14
C LYS A 296 -4.80 -6.34 -16.90
N GLN A 297 -5.30 -5.31 -17.56
CA GLN A 297 -6.44 -5.44 -18.48
C GLN A 297 -6.19 -6.56 -19.49
N GLY A 298 -7.17 -7.42 -19.70
CA GLY A 298 -7.08 -8.56 -20.61
C GLY A 298 -6.30 -9.76 -20.09
N PHE A 299 -6.01 -9.85 -18.78
CA PHE A 299 -5.36 -11.02 -18.20
C PHE A 299 -6.33 -12.21 -18.13
N HIS A 300 -5.90 -13.36 -18.66
CA HIS A 300 -6.67 -14.62 -18.68
C HIS A 300 -5.86 -15.82 -18.15
N GLY A 301 -4.67 -15.56 -17.57
CA GLY A 301 -3.81 -16.59 -16.99
C GLY A 301 -4.38 -17.19 -15.70
N ASN A 302 -3.73 -18.22 -15.21
CA ASN A 302 -4.06 -18.83 -13.93
C ASN A 302 -3.56 -17.97 -12.75
N TRP A 303 -3.98 -18.35 -11.55
CA TRP A 303 -3.57 -17.67 -10.33
C TRP A 303 -2.06 -17.58 -10.16
N GLN A 304 -1.35 -18.67 -10.42
CA GLN A 304 0.12 -18.73 -10.35
C GLN A 304 0.85 -17.90 -11.41
N ASP A 305 0.16 -17.51 -12.49
CA ASP A 305 0.75 -16.72 -13.59
C ASP A 305 0.69 -15.21 -13.31
N ARG A 306 0.08 -14.81 -12.20
CA ARG A 306 -0.05 -13.41 -11.82
C ARG A 306 1.30 -12.81 -11.40
N PRO A 307 1.62 -11.58 -11.80
CA PRO A 307 2.88 -10.94 -11.42
C PRO A 307 3.02 -10.85 -9.90
N HIS A 308 4.21 -11.17 -9.41
CA HIS A 308 4.56 -11.09 -7.98
C HIS A 308 3.65 -11.90 -7.05
N VAL A 309 2.91 -12.89 -7.57
CA VAL A 309 2.14 -13.81 -6.74
C VAL A 309 3.06 -14.54 -5.77
N GLN A 310 2.60 -14.71 -4.55
CA GLN A 310 3.30 -15.46 -3.52
C GLN A 310 2.80 -16.91 -3.47
N HIS A 311 3.59 -17.78 -2.89
CA HIS A 311 3.18 -19.16 -2.68
C HIS A 311 3.67 -19.72 -1.35
N ALA A 312 2.94 -20.69 -0.85
CA ALA A 312 3.34 -21.50 0.29
C ALA A 312 3.18 -22.99 -0.07
N ALA A 313 4.24 -23.76 0.08
CA ALA A 313 4.20 -25.22 -0.11
C ALA A 313 3.25 -25.87 0.92
N PRO A 314 2.83 -27.12 0.72
CA PRO A 314 2.01 -27.84 1.69
C PRO A 314 2.58 -27.76 3.11
N ASN A 315 1.73 -27.45 4.09
CA ASN A 315 2.08 -27.33 5.52
C ASN A 315 3.19 -26.28 5.83
N SER A 316 3.58 -25.43 4.86
CA SER A 316 4.61 -24.41 5.09
C SER A 316 4.01 -23.05 5.43
N THR A 317 4.86 -22.14 5.94
CA THR A 317 4.50 -20.76 6.25
C THR A 317 5.35 -19.80 5.44
N TRP A 318 4.70 -18.93 4.68
CA TRP A 318 5.32 -17.76 4.05
C TRP A 318 5.35 -16.59 5.04
N ARG A 319 6.36 -15.73 4.92
CA ARG A 319 6.56 -14.57 5.80
C ARG A 319 6.86 -13.32 4.98
N GLY A 320 6.31 -12.19 5.44
CA GLY A 320 6.54 -10.86 4.89
C GLY A 320 6.06 -9.80 5.86
N GLY A 321 6.00 -8.54 5.41
CA GLY A 321 5.54 -7.47 6.29
C GLY A 321 6.03 -6.10 5.84
N PHE A 322 5.82 -5.10 6.71
CA PHE A 322 6.29 -3.73 6.51
C PHE A 322 6.51 -3.02 7.85
N THR A 323 7.20 -1.89 7.79
CA THR A 323 7.45 -1.04 8.96
C THR A 323 6.96 0.38 8.68
N ILE A 324 6.33 1.01 9.66
CA ILE A 324 6.06 2.46 9.69
C ILE A 324 6.98 3.07 10.73
N GLU A 325 7.82 4.02 10.34
CA GLU A 325 8.78 4.75 11.19
C GLU A 325 8.43 6.24 11.23
N LEU A 326 8.51 6.87 12.45
CA LEU A 326 8.17 8.28 12.69
C LEU A 326 9.37 9.08 13.19
#